data_ec7117dc3bc601db71813347637ac3ef
#
_entry.id   ec7117dc3bc601db71813347637ac3ef
#
_cell.length_a   1.000
_cell.length_b   1.000
_cell.length_c   1.000
_cell.angle_alpha   90.00
_cell.angle_beta   90.00
_cell.angle_gamma   90.00
#
_symmetry.space_group_name_H-M   'P 1'
#
loop_
_entity.id
_entity.type
_entity.pdbx_description
1 polymer ?
#
loop_
_entity_poly.entity_id
_entity_poly.type
_entity_poly.pdbx_seq_one_letter_code
_entity_poly.pdbx_strand_id
1 'polypeptide(L)'
;MPTKPKQMPELTESTKSPKNKRKTIFDHVKEIRQNQSPDYFVNLSEDDKKSFNHFMILRALSMDASIIVEMAQLYQLHDKIPSAQFYQLLIAIVPKSTRFYPWIKSKKVKFGKELVSYIGKRFKIPNYQANEYISLLLNSKQGEQELEQSLRAYGLSDKEINELFEDKNHE
;
A
#
# COMPACT_ATOMS: atom_id res chain seq x y z
N MET A 1 -65.84 6.64 -39.40
CA MET A 1 -64.99 7.06 -38.26
C MET A 1 -63.59 6.49 -38.44
N PRO A 2 -62.57 7.27 -38.76
CA PRO A 2 -61.21 6.72 -38.93
C PRO A 2 -60.47 6.74 -37.59
N THR A 3 -59.91 5.59 -37.26
CA THR A 3 -59.09 5.34 -36.08
C THR A 3 -57.69 5.97 -36.21
N LYS A 4 -57.31 6.78 -35.21
CA LYS A 4 -55.99 7.39 -35.09
C LYS A 4 -54.90 6.35 -34.86
N PRO A 5 -53.71 6.45 -35.46
CA PRO A 5 -52.59 5.59 -35.14
C PRO A 5 -51.93 6.02 -33.80
N LYS A 6 -51.65 5.01 -32.96
CA LYS A 6 -50.94 5.14 -31.70
C LYS A 6 -49.47 5.48 -31.97
N GLN A 7 -49.02 6.65 -31.53
CA GLN A 7 -47.61 7.01 -31.51
C GLN A 7 -46.89 6.16 -30.42
N MET A 8 -45.86 5.46 -30.83
CA MET A 8 -44.89 4.82 -29.93
C MET A 8 -44.03 5.90 -29.25
N PRO A 9 -43.71 5.78 -27.98
CA PRO A 9 -42.76 6.68 -27.32
C PRO A 9 -41.34 6.36 -27.78
N GLU A 10 -40.69 7.39 -28.28
CA GLU A 10 -39.28 7.42 -28.66
C GLU A 10 -38.40 7.18 -27.42
N LEU A 11 -37.73 6.03 -27.35
CA LEU A 11 -36.72 5.73 -26.35
C LEU A 11 -35.50 6.60 -26.62
N THR A 12 -35.42 7.74 -25.94
CA THR A 12 -34.18 8.50 -25.85
C THR A 12 -33.21 7.72 -24.95
N GLU A 13 -32.38 6.88 -25.60
CA GLU A 13 -31.17 6.36 -25.00
C GLU A 13 -30.27 7.54 -24.64
N SER A 14 -30.27 7.92 -23.36
CA SER A 14 -29.24 8.78 -22.80
C SER A 14 -27.91 7.99 -22.77
N THR A 15 -27.15 8.05 -23.83
CA THR A 15 -25.74 7.65 -23.84
C THR A 15 -24.98 8.54 -22.86
N LYS A 16 -24.91 8.10 -21.60
CA LYS A 16 -23.92 8.62 -20.65
C LYS A 16 -22.55 8.25 -21.22
N SER A 17 -21.89 9.23 -21.84
CA SER A 17 -20.48 9.14 -22.18
C SER A 17 -19.71 8.69 -20.95
N PRO A 18 -18.79 7.69 -21.03
CA PRO A 18 -18.01 7.26 -19.91
C PRO A 18 -17.21 8.46 -19.40
N LYS A 19 -17.47 8.93 -18.18
CA LYS A 19 -16.65 9.92 -17.51
C LYS A 19 -15.22 9.40 -17.57
N ASN A 20 -14.35 10.12 -18.27
CA ASN A 20 -12.93 9.76 -18.45
C ASN A 20 -12.29 9.64 -17.06
N LYS A 21 -12.26 8.41 -16.55
CA LYS A 21 -11.78 8.14 -15.19
C LYS A 21 -10.27 8.33 -15.20
N ARG A 22 -9.79 9.29 -14.41
CA ARG A 22 -8.36 9.57 -14.24
C ARG A 22 -7.60 8.28 -13.98
N LYS A 23 -6.47 8.10 -14.66
CA LYS A 23 -5.62 6.91 -14.49
C LYS A 23 -4.98 6.91 -13.09
N THR A 24 -4.90 5.74 -12.51
CA THR A 24 -4.28 5.49 -11.22
C THR A 24 -2.87 4.94 -11.39
N ILE A 25 -2.11 4.88 -10.30
CA ILE A 25 -0.79 4.21 -10.28
C ILE A 25 -0.88 2.76 -10.80
N PHE A 26 -1.94 2.06 -10.46
CA PHE A 26 -2.13 0.67 -10.88
C PHE A 26 -2.36 0.53 -12.38
N ASP A 27 -3.01 1.52 -13.02
CA ASP A 27 -3.18 1.55 -14.46
C ASP A 27 -1.82 1.72 -15.18
N HIS A 28 -0.95 2.58 -14.64
CA HIS A 28 0.41 2.76 -15.16
C HIS A 28 1.27 1.50 -14.96
N VAL A 29 1.21 0.88 -13.78
CA VAL A 29 1.94 -0.38 -13.49
C VAL A 29 1.44 -1.51 -14.40
N LYS A 30 0.12 -1.61 -14.60
CA LYS A 30 -0.48 -2.59 -15.52
C LYS A 30 0.04 -2.39 -16.94
N GLU A 31 0.08 -1.15 -17.42
CA GLU A 31 0.60 -0.83 -18.75
C GLU A 31 2.07 -1.23 -18.91
N ILE A 32 2.92 -0.89 -17.93
CA ILE A 32 4.34 -1.25 -17.93
C ILE A 32 4.54 -2.77 -17.92
N ARG A 33 3.68 -3.53 -17.23
CA ARG A 33 3.84 -4.98 -17.12
C ARG A 33 3.18 -5.79 -18.22
N GLN A 34 2.09 -5.30 -18.80
CA GLN A 34 1.27 -6.10 -19.71
C GLN A 34 1.37 -5.64 -21.15
N ASN A 35 1.11 -4.38 -21.42
CA ASN A 35 1.00 -3.87 -22.78
C ASN A 35 2.35 -3.39 -23.33
N GLN A 36 3.07 -2.57 -22.53
CA GLN A 36 4.36 -1.98 -22.91
C GLN A 36 4.29 -1.17 -24.21
N SER A 37 3.20 -0.41 -24.39
CA SER A 37 3.04 0.43 -25.57
C SER A 37 4.06 1.58 -25.56
N PRO A 38 4.92 1.74 -26.58
CA PRO A 38 5.92 2.80 -26.60
C PRO A 38 5.33 4.21 -26.52
N ASP A 39 4.15 4.42 -27.11
CA ASP A 39 3.50 5.72 -27.19
C ASP A 39 2.57 6.02 -25.99
N TYR A 40 2.49 5.11 -25.03
CA TYR A 40 1.56 5.25 -23.91
C TYR A 40 1.72 6.57 -23.17
N PHE A 41 2.96 6.92 -22.76
CA PHE A 41 3.21 8.12 -21.97
C PHE A 41 2.92 9.41 -22.76
N VAL A 42 3.22 9.42 -24.05
CA VAL A 42 2.97 10.57 -24.94
C VAL A 42 1.48 10.83 -25.08
N ASN A 43 0.68 9.76 -25.14
CA ASN A 43 -0.77 9.82 -25.31
C ASN A 43 -1.55 10.08 -24.01
N LEU A 44 -0.86 10.22 -22.86
CA LEU A 44 -1.51 10.55 -21.60
C LEU A 44 -2.01 12.00 -21.58
N SER A 45 -3.18 12.21 -20.96
CA SER A 45 -3.62 13.55 -20.60
C SER A 45 -2.67 14.18 -19.57
N GLU A 46 -2.65 15.51 -19.47
CA GLU A 46 -1.81 16.19 -18.47
C GLU A 46 -2.13 15.78 -17.02
N ASP A 47 -3.40 15.48 -16.73
CA ASP A 47 -3.80 15.00 -15.42
C ASP A 47 -3.37 13.55 -15.15
N ASP A 48 -3.34 12.71 -16.19
CA ASP A 48 -2.81 11.34 -16.07
C ASP A 48 -1.29 11.34 -15.95
N LYS A 49 -0.58 12.25 -16.63
CA LYS A 49 0.87 12.44 -16.46
C LYS A 49 1.23 12.82 -15.01
N LYS A 50 0.42 13.67 -14.37
CA LYS A 50 0.61 14.02 -12.94
C LYS A 50 0.45 12.81 -12.00
N SER A 51 -0.36 11.82 -12.38
CA SER A 51 -0.53 10.58 -11.60
C SER A 51 0.63 9.60 -11.78
N PHE A 52 1.51 9.81 -12.78
CA PHE A 52 2.67 8.97 -13.06
C PHE A 52 3.82 9.28 -12.08
N ASN A 53 3.70 8.77 -10.87
CA ASN A 53 4.69 8.97 -9.81
C ASN A 53 5.77 7.89 -9.85
N HIS A 54 7.01 8.28 -10.16
CA HIS A 54 8.15 7.36 -10.32
C HIS A 54 8.40 6.50 -9.09
N PHE A 55 8.42 7.12 -7.90
CA PHE A 55 8.63 6.42 -6.63
C PHE A 55 7.58 5.31 -6.41
N MET A 56 6.30 5.67 -6.59
CA MET A 56 5.20 4.73 -6.36
C MET A 56 5.19 3.60 -7.40
N ILE A 57 5.56 3.89 -8.65
CA ILE A 57 5.68 2.89 -9.72
C ILE A 57 6.82 1.92 -9.39
N LEU A 58 8.01 2.41 -9.04
CA LEU A 58 9.13 1.57 -8.64
C LEU A 58 8.79 0.71 -7.43
N ARG A 59 8.14 1.30 -6.42
CA ARG A 59 7.71 0.56 -5.25
C ARG A 59 6.72 -0.56 -5.60
N ALA A 60 5.78 -0.32 -6.52
CA ALA A 60 4.84 -1.34 -6.97
C ALA A 60 5.54 -2.46 -7.76
N LEU A 61 6.50 -2.11 -8.63
CA LEU A 61 7.28 -3.07 -9.39
C LEU A 61 8.24 -3.88 -8.51
N SER A 62 8.78 -3.30 -7.45
CA SER A 62 9.65 -3.97 -6.46
C SER A 62 8.95 -5.07 -5.66
N MET A 63 7.62 -5.23 -5.77
CA MET A 63 6.92 -6.39 -5.20
C MET A 63 7.25 -7.68 -5.98
N ASP A 64 7.83 -7.58 -7.16
CA ASP A 64 8.35 -8.70 -7.93
C ASP A 64 9.83 -8.93 -7.61
N ALA A 65 10.10 -10.03 -6.90
CA ALA A 65 11.46 -10.38 -6.50
C ALA A 65 12.41 -10.59 -7.68
N SER A 66 11.90 -10.92 -8.87
CA SER A 66 12.73 -11.17 -10.05
C SER A 66 13.38 -9.93 -10.63
N ILE A 67 12.89 -8.74 -10.33
CA ILE A 67 13.37 -7.44 -10.84
C ILE A 67 13.72 -6.44 -9.72
N ILE A 68 13.78 -6.91 -8.48
CA ILE A 68 13.96 -6.02 -7.32
C ILE A 68 15.31 -5.28 -7.36
N VAL A 69 16.34 -5.91 -7.90
CA VAL A 69 17.69 -5.31 -8.01
C VAL A 69 17.69 -4.17 -9.00
N GLU A 70 17.09 -4.35 -10.16
CA GLU A 70 16.95 -3.34 -11.20
C GLU A 70 16.11 -2.15 -10.70
N MET A 71 15.02 -2.43 -9.98
CA MET A 71 14.18 -1.39 -9.38
C MET A 71 14.95 -0.60 -8.31
N ALA A 72 15.78 -1.27 -7.51
CA ALA A 72 16.62 -0.60 -6.50
C ALA A 72 17.66 0.33 -7.13
N GLN A 73 18.24 -0.05 -8.27
CA GLN A 73 19.17 0.78 -9.01
C GLN A 73 18.46 2.00 -9.63
N LEU A 74 17.30 1.79 -10.24
CA LEU A 74 16.48 2.87 -10.80
C LEU A 74 15.98 3.84 -9.72
N TYR A 75 15.75 3.36 -8.50
CA TYR A 75 15.34 4.18 -7.38
C TYR A 75 16.34 5.28 -7.03
N GLN A 76 17.63 5.07 -7.27
CA GLN A 76 18.67 6.08 -7.04
C GLN A 76 18.70 7.19 -8.11
N LEU A 77 18.06 6.95 -9.26
CA LEU A 77 18.11 7.84 -10.43
C LEU A 77 16.74 8.42 -10.82
N HIS A 78 15.65 7.96 -10.20
CA HIS A 78 14.29 8.19 -10.67
C HIS A 78 13.87 9.67 -10.75
N ASP A 79 14.41 10.53 -9.88
CA ASP A 79 14.14 11.96 -9.84
C ASP A 79 14.97 12.78 -10.86
N LYS A 80 16.01 12.18 -11.43
CA LYS A 80 16.88 12.81 -12.43
C LYS A 80 16.45 12.52 -13.88
N ILE A 81 15.54 11.54 -14.08
CA ILE A 81 15.11 11.08 -15.39
C ILE A 81 13.74 11.68 -15.72
N PRO A 82 13.55 12.35 -16.87
CA PRO A 82 12.23 12.80 -17.30
C PRO A 82 11.23 11.64 -17.44
N SER A 83 9.97 11.87 -17.07
CA SER A 83 8.97 10.81 -16.97
C SER A 83 8.74 10.01 -18.26
N ALA A 84 8.85 10.64 -19.43
CA ALA A 84 8.74 9.94 -20.71
C ALA A 84 9.89 8.94 -20.92
N GLN A 85 11.12 9.37 -20.63
CA GLN A 85 12.31 8.51 -20.73
C GLN A 85 12.30 7.43 -19.65
N PHE A 86 11.83 7.77 -18.45
CA PHE A 86 11.67 6.82 -17.36
C PHE A 86 10.68 5.70 -17.73
N TYR A 87 9.54 6.04 -18.37
CA TYR A 87 8.61 5.05 -18.88
C TYR A 87 9.27 4.12 -19.92
N GLN A 88 10.02 4.68 -20.89
CA GLN A 88 10.73 3.90 -21.91
C GLN A 88 11.76 2.94 -21.27
N LEU A 89 12.48 3.41 -20.26
CA LEU A 89 13.43 2.59 -19.53
C LEU A 89 12.73 1.44 -18.80
N LEU A 90 11.60 1.71 -18.15
CA LEU A 90 10.83 0.68 -17.45
C LEU A 90 10.33 -0.41 -18.40
N ILE A 91 9.76 -0.06 -19.56
CA ILE A 91 9.29 -1.08 -20.51
C ILE A 91 10.43 -1.88 -21.17
N ALA A 92 11.65 -1.35 -21.19
CA ALA A 92 12.83 -2.08 -21.67
C ALA A 92 13.38 -3.08 -20.64
N ILE A 93 13.24 -2.78 -19.33
CA ILE A 93 13.82 -3.60 -18.25
C ILE A 93 12.79 -4.60 -17.70
N VAL A 94 11.53 -4.17 -17.54
CA VAL A 94 10.49 -4.99 -16.90
C VAL A 94 9.99 -6.08 -17.85
N PRO A 95 10.07 -7.36 -17.51
CA PRO A 95 9.53 -8.42 -18.35
C PRO A 95 8.01 -8.36 -18.42
N LYS A 96 7.43 -8.67 -19.58
CA LYS A 96 5.99 -8.76 -19.75
C LYS A 96 5.42 -9.85 -18.85
N SER A 97 4.39 -9.48 -18.07
CA SER A 97 3.73 -10.41 -17.16
C SER A 97 2.31 -9.95 -16.84
N THR A 98 1.38 -10.88 -16.82
CA THR A 98 0.02 -10.65 -16.31
C THR A 98 -0.10 -10.97 -14.83
N ARG A 99 0.97 -11.47 -14.19
CA ARG A 99 0.98 -11.85 -12.78
C ARG A 99 0.78 -10.61 -11.90
N PHE A 100 -0.15 -10.72 -10.96
CA PHE A 100 -0.39 -9.70 -9.95
C PHE A 100 0.53 -9.93 -8.74
N TYR A 101 1.18 -8.87 -8.29
CA TYR A 101 1.99 -8.86 -7.08
C TYR A 101 1.32 -7.96 -6.05
N PRO A 102 0.72 -8.54 -4.98
CA PRO A 102 0.08 -7.75 -3.95
C PRO A 102 1.08 -6.93 -3.16
N TRP A 103 0.67 -5.77 -2.69
CA TRP A 103 1.45 -4.99 -1.73
C TRP A 103 1.72 -5.82 -0.48
N ILE A 104 2.99 -5.88 -0.10
CA ILE A 104 3.37 -6.45 1.19
C ILE A 104 2.86 -5.50 2.26
N LYS A 105 1.86 -5.96 2.99
CA LYS A 105 1.36 -5.25 4.17
C LYS A 105 2.30 -5.56 5.33
N SER A 106 2.81 -4.53 6.02
CA SER A 106 3.48 -4.76 7.30
C SER A 106 2.46 -5.38 8.26
N LYS A 107 2.82 -6.49 8.88
CA LYS A 107 2.05 -7.01 10.02
C LYS A 107 2.19 -5.98 11.13
N LYS A 108 1.14 -5.19 11.35
CA LYS A 108 1.06 -4.35 12.54
C LYS A 108 0.71 -5.27 13.70
N VAL A 109 1.70 -5.67 14.47
CA VAL A 109 1.44 -6.27 15.76
C VAL A 109 0.79 -5.19 16.61
N LYS A 110 -0.46 -5.40 16.99
CA LYS A 110 -1.19 -4.51 17.88
C LYS A 110 -1.21 -5.16 19.24
N PHE A 111 -0.61 -4.52 20.19
CA PHE A 111 -0.75 -4.90 21.61
C PHE A 111 -1.96 -4.22 22.24
N GLY A 112 -2.42 -4.74 23.38
CA GLY A 112 -3.51 -4.15 24.14
C GLY A 112 -3.27 -2.66 24.40
N LYS A 113 -4.32 -1.84 24.29
CA LYS A 113 -4.22 -0.37 24.42
C LYS A 113 -3.61 0.05 25.76
N GLU A 114 -3.87 -0.71 26.82
CA GLU A 114 -3.37 -0.45 28.18
C GLU A 114 -1.86 -0.63 28.25
N LEU A 115 -1.34 -1.75 27.71
CA LEU A 115 0.09 -2.02 27.64
C LEU A 115 0.82 -0.93 26.82
N VAL A 116 0.28 -0.59 25.66
CA VAL A 116 0.84 0.46 24.79
C VAL A 116 0.86 1.82 25.51
N SER A 117 -0.25 2.17 26.17
CA SER A 117 -0.36 3.43 26.94
C SER A 117 0.62 3.46 28.10
N TYR A 118 0.79 2.34 28.81
CA TYR A 118 1.75 2.22 29.90
C TYR A 118 3.18 2.46 29.41
N ILE A 119 3.61 1.73 28.38
CA ILE A 119 4.96 1.87 27.80
C ILE A 119 5.17 3.29 27.25
N GLY A 120 4.18 3.84 26.55
CA GLY A 120 4.22 5.21 26.03
C GLY A 120 4.44 6.25 27.12
N LYS A 121 3.74 6.13 28.26
CA LYS A 121 3.89 7.02 29.41
C LYS A 121 5.23 6.84 30.11
N ARG A 122 5.66 5.61 30.35
CA ARG A 122 6.91 5.29 31.03
C ARG A 122 8.14 5.83 30.28
N PHE A 123 8.19 5.63 28.98
CA PHE A 123 9.32 6.03 28.14
C PHE A 123 9.12 7.38 27.45
N LYS A 124 7.97 8.05 27.68
CA LYS A 124 7.59 9.33 27.06
C LYS A 124 7.66 9.28 25.53
N ILE A 125 7.19 8.17 24.94
CA ILE A 125 7.15 7.92 23.52
C ILE A 125 5.69 7.82 23.02
N PRO A 126 5.41 8.18 21.75
CA PRO A 126 4.07 8.03 21.18
C PRO A 126 3.68 6.56 21.01
N ASN A 127 2.37 6.28 20.99
CA ASN A 127 1.82 4.93 20.98
C ASN A 127 2.34 4.04 19.84
N TYR A 128 2.63 4.61 18.65
CA TYR A 128 3.18 3.81 17.55
C TYR A 128 4.59 3.31 17.86
N GLN A 129 5.44 4.15 18.49
CA GLN A 129 6.77 3.73 18.94
C GLN A 129 6.69 2.76 20.11
N ALA A 130 5.73 2.93 21.02
CA ALA A 130 5.50 2.00 22.11
C ALA A 130 5.16 0.59 21.59
N ASN A 131 4.35 0.46 20.54
CA ASN A 131 4.11 -0.84 19.90
C ASN A 131 5.38 -1.48 19.33
N GLU A 132 6.21 -0.68 18.65
CA GLU A 132 7.49 -1.17 18.11
C GLU A 132 8.44 -1.59 19.23
N TYR A 133 8.51 -0.80 20.31
CA TYR A 133 9.34 -1.09 21.47
C TYR A 133 8.93 -2.39 22.18
N ILE A 134 7.63 -2.60 22.41
CA ILE A 134 7.10 -3.85 22.95
C ILE A 134 7.47 -5.03 22.03
N SER A 135 7.31 -4.87 20.71
CA SER A 135 7.72 -5.89 19.74
C SER A 135 9.20 -6.26 19.87
N LEU A 136 10.07 -5.26 20.05
CA LEU A 136 11.51 -5.50 20.21
C LEU A 136 11.83 -6.25 21.52
N LEU A 137 11.21 -5.85 22.62
CA LEU A 137 11.40 -6.52 23.91
C LEU A 137 10.97 -8.00 23.85
N LEU A 138 9.83 -8.26 23.22
CA LEU A 138 9.26 -9.61 23.11
C LEU A 138 9.99 -10.52 22.11
N ASN A 139 10.97 -10.00 21.35
CA ASN A 139 11.82 -10.81 20.48
C ASN A 139 12.92 -11.58 21.24
N SER A 140 13.13 -11.28 22.52
CA SER A 140 14.11 -11.97 23.34
C SER A 140 13.53 -12.34 24.71
N LYS A 141 13.95 -13.48 25.26
CA LYS A 141 13.54 -13.89 26.62
C LYS A 141 13.92 -12.88 27.69
N GLN A 142 15.07 -12.23 27.54
CA GLN A 142 15.52 -11.19 28.48
C GLN A 142 14.62 -9.96 28.42
N GLY A 143 14.25 -9.51 27.21
CA GLY A 143 13.34 -8.37 27.03
C GLY A 143 11.93 -8.66 27.55
N GLU A 144 11.43 -9.91 27.40
CA GLU A 144 10.17 -10.36 27.98
C GLU A 144 10.20 -10.25 29.49
N GLN A 145 11.27 -10.73 30.14
CA GLN A 145 11.46 -10.62 31.60
C GLN A 145 11.56 -9.15 32.06
N GLU A 146 12.26 -8.29 31.31
CA GLU A 146 12.35 -6.85 31.60
C GLU A 146 10.98 -6.18 31.54
N LEU A 147 10.17 -6.55 30.54
CA LEU A 147 8.82 -6.05 30.40
C LEU A 147 7.93 -6.49 31.55
N GLU A 148 7.96 -7.78 31.91
CA GLU A 148 7.22 -8.30 33.07
C GLU A 148 7.62 -7.60 34.38
N GLN A 149 8.91 -7.48 34.64
CA GLN A 149 9.41 -6.78 35.86
C GLN A 149 8.94 -5.32 35.86
N SER A 150 8.94 -4.66 34.72
CA SER A 150 8.46 -3.29 34.58
C SER A 150 6.97 -3.17 34.89
N LEU A 151 6.16 -4.13 34.45
CA LEU A 151 4.71 -4.16 34.68
C LEU A 151 4.40 -4.47 36.16
N ARG A 152 5.14 -5.41 36.80
CA ARG A 152 5.04 -5.68 38.21
C ARG A 152 5.43 -4.46 39.07
N ALA A 153 6.49 -3.76 38.69
CA ALA A 153 6.90 -2.53 39.36
C ALA A 153 5.87 -1.39 39.24
N TYR A 154 5.02 -1.44 38.22
CA TYR A 154 3.90 -0.53 38.08
C TYR A 154 2.68 -0.91 38.90
N GLY A 155 2.66 -2.12 39.46
CA GLY A 155 1.60 -2.59 40.35
C GLY A 155 0.59 -3.55 39.69
N LEU A 156 0.88 -4.06 38.49
CA LEU A 156 0.05 -5.09 37.88
C LEU A 156 0.31 -6.44 38.54
N SER A 157 -0.74 -7.20 38.77
CA SER A 157 -0.67 -8.58 39.24
C SER A 157 -0.23 -9.54 38.13
N ASP A 158 0.29 -10.70 38.47
CA ASP A 158 0.71 -11.72 37.52
C ASP A 158 -0.45 -12.15 36.59
N LYS A 159 -1.69 -12.12 37.07
CA LYS A 159 -2.87 -12.42 36.28
C LYS A 159 -3.10 -11.38 35.19
N GLU A 160 -3.06 -10.09 35.52
CA GLU A 160 -3.21 -8.98 34.56
C GLU A 160 -2.07 -8.97 33.55
N ILE A 161 -0.85 -9.30 33.96
CA ILE A 161 0.30 -9.41 33.06
C ILE A 161 0.08 -10.53 32.03
N ASN A 162 -0.36 -11.71 32.49
CA ASN A 162 -0.66 -12.83 31.59
C ASN A 162 -1.78 -12.49 30.60
N GLU A 163 -2.86 -11.87 31.04
CA GLU A 163 -3.94 -11.41 30.17
C GLU A 163 -3.45 -10.45 29.09
N LEU A 164 -2.55 -9.51 29.42
CA LEU A 164 -1.95 -8.58 28.45
C LEU A 164 -1.04 -9.27 27.40
N PHE A 165 -0.46 -10.43 27.76
CA PHE A 165 0.35 -11.23 26.85
C PHE A 165 -0.48 -12.24 26.03
N GLU A 166 -1.60 -12.72 26.56
CA GLU A 166 -2.51 -13.65 25.86
C GLU A 166 -3.29 -12.97 24.72
N ASP A 167 -3.58 -11.69 24.82
CA ASP A 167 -4.18 -10.88 23.73
C ASP A 167 -3.32 -10.88 22.44
N LYS A 168 -2.11 -11.44 22.49
CA LYS A 168 -1.21 -11.67 21.35
C LYS A 168 -1.74 -12.70 20.33
N ASN A 169 -2.60 -13.63 20.74
CA ASN A 169 -2.91 -14.84 19.97
C ASN A 169 -4.28 -14.79 19.25
N HIS A 170 -4.97 -13.66 19.26
CA HIS A 170 -6.33 -13.58 18.73
C HIS A 170 -6.50 -12.76 17.44
N GLU A 171 -5.46 -12.65 16.58
CA GLU A 171 -5.66 -12.19 15.17
C GLU A 171 -4.82 -12.99 14.16
#